data_aa6efe00ab4166af4621a791374d1fc4
#
_entry.id   aa6efe00ab4166af4621a791374d1fc4
#
_cell.length_a   1.000
_cell.length_b   1.000
_cell.length_c   1.000
_cell.angle_alpha   90.00
_cell.angle_beta   90.00
_cell.angle_gamma   90.00
#
_symmetry.space_group_name_H-M   'P 1'
#
loop_
_entity.id
_entity.type
_entity.pdbx_description
1 polymer ?
#
loop_
_entity_poly.entity_id
_entity_poly.type
_entity_poly.pdbx_seq_one_letter_code
_entity_poly.pdbx_strand_id
1 'polypeptide(L)'
;MCGIAGILGKDAKSNVIDDMLMVQHHRGPDFTDKWLEEDVALGHNRLSIIDLSNSANQPFFDKTKRYTIVFNGEIYNYIELREKLKSSYNFRTTSDTEVLLAAFIFWGKDCLKYLNGMFSFAIYDTKSKSLFAARDRFGVKPFFYHKSNNSFYFSSEIKAIHAAGVKK
;
A
#
# COMPACT_ATOMS: atom_id res chain seq x y z
N MET A 1 -1.91 10.55 9.45
CA MET A 1 -1.92 10.03 8.05
C MET A 1 -0.96 8.85 7.99
N CYS A 2 -1.36 7.76 7.36
CA CYS A 2 -0.51 6.57 7.24
C CYS A 2 0.81 6.83 6.51
N GLY A 3 1.80 5.95 6.72
CA GLY A 3 3.04 5.89 5.96
C GLY A 3 3.11 4.58 5.17
N ILE A 4 3.43 4.64 3.88
CA ILE A 4 3.72 3.46 3.08
C ILE A 4 5.17 3.45 2.65
N ALA A 5 5.76 2.27 2.53
CA ALA A 5 7.10 2.06 1.99
C ALA A 5 7.16 0.75 1.22
N GLY A 6 8.06 0.67 0.25
CA GLY A 6 8.31 -0.59 -0.44
C GLY A 6 9.61 -0.57 -1.24
N ILE A 7 10.13 -1.77 -1.44
CA ILE A 7 11.35 -2.05 -2.20
C ILE A 7 11.08 -3.27 -3.09
N LEU A 8 11.43 -3.16 -4.36
CA LEU A 8 11.46 -4.29 -5.29
C LEU A 8 12.88 -4.44 -5.83
N GLY A 9 13.38 -5.67 -5.87
CA GLY A 9 14.72 -6.01 -6.34
C GLY A 9 15.68 -6.40 -5.22
N LYS A 10 16.97 -6.43 -5.51
CA LYS A 10 18.02 -7.01 -4.64
C LYS A 10 18.13 -6.39 -3.25
N ASP A 11 17.66 -5.15 -3.07
CA ASP A 11 17.71 -4.43 -1.80
C ASP A 11 16.48 -4.64 -0.92
N ALA A 12 15.54 -5.50 -1.33
CA ALA A 12 14.34 -5.85 -0.56
C ALA A 12 14.69 -6.73 0.65
N LYS A 13 15.26 -6.10 1.68
CA LYS A 13 15.71 -6.75 2.91
C LYS A 13 14.94 -6.25 4.12
N SER A 14 14.81 -7.11 5.13
CA SER A 14 14.07 -6.81 6.35
C SER A 14 14.57 -5.57 7.08
N ASN A 15 15.88 -5.44 7.26
CA ASN A 15 16.46 -4.28 7.92
C ASN A 15 16.28 -2.98 7.12
N VAL A 16 16.32 -3.03 5.79
CA VAL A 16 16.17 -1.84 4.95
C VAL A 16 14.74 -1.31 5.02
N ILE A 17 13.72 -2.17 4.93
CA ILE A 17 12.33 -1.73 5.08
C ILE A 17 12.03 -1.25 6.50
N ASP A 18 12.67 -1.84 7.54
CA ASP A 18 12.55 -1.37 8.92
C ASP A 18 13.06 0.06 9.09
N ASP A 19 14.23 0.38 8.52
CA ASP A 19 14.79 1.73 8.54
C ASP A 19 13.86 2.74 7.85
N MET A 20 13.26 2.35 6.71
CA MET A 20 12.27 3.18 6.02
C MET A 20 11.04 3.44 6.87
N LEU A 21 10.52 2.43 7.56
CA LEU A 21 9.33 2.54 8.42
C LEU A 21 9.62 3.35 9.68
N MET A 22 10.81 3.19 10.26
CA MET A 22 11.23 3.89 11.47
C MET A 22 11.22 5.41 11.28
N VAL A 23 11.82 5.91 10.19
CA VAL A 23 11.92 7.36 9.98
C VAL A 23 10.59 8.03 9.63
N GLN A 24 9.59 7.26 9.21
CA GLN A 24 8.23 7.77 8.94
C GLN A 24 7.18 7.31 9.94
N HIS A 25 7.57 6.73 11.09
CA HIS A 25 6.67 6.21 12.13
C HIS A 25 5.67 7.27 12.65
N HIS A 26 6.09 8.53 12.74
CA HIS A 26 5.22 9.66 13.14
C HIS A 26 3.96 9.82 12.26
N ARG A 27 3.93 9.24 11.06
CA ARG A 27 2.76 9.28 10.18
C ARG A 27 1.64 8.34 10.62
N GLY A 28 1.99 7.24 11.27
CA GLY A 28 1.03 6.24 11.71
C GLY A 28 1.57 5.45 12.89
N PRO A 29 1.45 6.00 14.11
CA PRO A 29 2.05 5.41 15.30
C PRO A 29 1.24 4.25 15.90
N ASP A 30 0.02 3.99 15.40
CA ASP A 30 -0.89 3.02 16.03
C ASP A 30 -0.48 1.56 15.76
N PHE A 31 0.10 1.30 14.57
CA PHE A 31 0.57 -0.02 14.19
C PHE A 31 1.61 0.07 13.08
N THR A 32 2.64 -0.76 13.14
CA THR A 32 3.66 -0.87 12.09
C THR A 32 3.86 -2.34 11.74
N ASP A 33 3.81 -2.65 10.47
CA ASP A 33 4.07 -4.00 9.98
C ASP A 33 4.70 -3.98 8.58
N LYS A 34 5.28 -5.12 8.21
CA LYS A 34 5.92 -5.35 6.91
C LYS A 34 5.64 -6.75 6.40
N TRP A 35 5.76 -6.90 5.09
CA TRP A 35 5.71 -8.18 4.40
C TRP A 35 6.89 -8.27 3.44
N LEU A 36 7.52 -9.44 3.41
CA LEU A 36 8.66 -9.76 2.55
C LEU A 36 8.41 -11.06 1.80
N GLU A 37 8.81 -11.08 0.54
CA GLU A 37 8.88 -12.28 -0.30
C GLU A 37 9.97 -12.08 -1.35
N GLU A 38 10.93 -13.03 -1.43
CA GLU A 38 12.04 -12.97 -2.39
C GLU A 38 12.62 -11.56 -2.58
N ASP A 39 12.27 -10.92 -3.73
CA ASP A 39 12.77 -9.62 -4.16
C ASP A 39 11.77 -8.48 -3.90
N VAL A 40 10.88 -8.61 -2.93
CA VAL A 40 9.92 -7.55 -2.55
C VAL A 40 9.80 -7.39 -1.05
N ALA A 41 9.76 -6.14 -0.60
CA ALA A 41 9.43 -5.76 0.77
C ALA A 41 8.40 -4.63 0.72
N LEU A 42 7.27 -4.80 1.41
CA LEU A 42 6.25 -3.78 1.58
C LEU A 42 6.08 -3.49 3.07
N GLY A 43 5.89 -2.22 3.42
CA GLY A 43 5.75 -1.80 4.81
C GLY A 43 4.71 -0.70 4.98
N HIS A 44 4.12 -0.66 6.18
CA HIS A 44 3.07 0.27 6.52
C HIS A 44 3.17 0.77 7.96
N ASN A 45 3.01 2.07 8.15
CA ASN A 45 2.77 2.71 9.44
C ASN A 45 1.31 3.16 9.47
N ARG A 46 0.50 2.62 10.35
CA ARG A 46 -0.95 2.84 10.41
C ARG A 46 -1.32 3.96 11.38
N LEU A 47 -2.18 4.86 10.88
CA LEU A 47 -3.07 5.68 11.69
C LEU A 47 -4.48 5.15 11.49
N SER A 48 -5.09 4.60 12.53
CA SER A 48 -6.39 3.94 12.47
C SER A 48 -7.52 4.95 12.44
N ILE A 49 -8.32 5.01 11.36
CA ILE A 49 -9.40 5.99 11.17
C ILE A 49 -10.73 5.31 10.85
N ILE A 50 -10.83 4.53 9.78
CA ILE A 50 -12.11 3.94 9.34
C ILE A 50 -12.38 2.64 10.10
N ASP A 51 -11.58 1.64 9.96
CA ASP A 51 -11.72 0.35 10.66
C ASP A 51 -10.66 0.28 11.76
N LEU A 52 -11.07 0.29 13.03
CA LEU A 52 -10.15 0.30 14.16
C LEU A 52 -9.64 -1.11 14.54
N SER A 53 -10.15 -2.15 13.89
CA SER A 53 -9.76 -3.52 14.17
C SER A 53 -8.38 -3.87 13.62
N ASN A 54 -7.72 -4.85 14.24
CA ASN A 54 -6.45 -5.39 13.75
C ASN A 54 -6.59 -6.10 12.40
N SER A 55 -7.80 -6.53 12.02
CA SER A 55 -8.04 -7.19 10.72
C SER A 55 -7.86 -6.25 9.52
N ALA A 56 -7.89 -4.93 9.75
CA ALA A 56 -7.62 -3.90 8.74
C ALA A 56 -6.16 -3.44 8.71
N ASN A 57 -5.26 -4.08 9.47
CA ASN A 57 -3.84 -3.77 9.43
C ASN A 57 -3.25 -4.08 8.05
N GLN A 58 -2.21 -3.34 7.71
CA GLN A 58 -1.49 -3.45 6.45
C GLN A 58 -0.01 -3.75 6.71
N PRO A 59 0.68 -4.44 5.78
CA PRO A 59 0.26 -4.85 4.43
C PRO A 59 -0.96 -5.78 4.46
N PHE A 60 -2.00 -5.45 3.66
CA PHE A 60 -3.25 -6.20 3.63
C PHE A 60 -3.28 -7.17 2.44
N PHE A 61 -3.84 -8.36 2.65
CA PHE A 61 -3.85 -9.45 1.67
C PHE A 61 -5.27 -9.79 1.22
N ASP A 62 -5.44 -10.14 -0.04
CA ASP A 62 -6.63 -10.84 -0.47
C ASP A 62 -6.69 -12.27 0.15
N LYS A 63 -7.84 -12.95 0.04
CA LYS A 63 -8.01 -14.31 0.60
C LYS A 63 -7.03 -15.33 0.03
N THR A 64 -6.62 -15.16 -1.22
CA THR A 64 -5.73 -16.12 -1.90
C THR A 64 -4.25 -15.83 -1.60
N LYS A 65 -3.95 -14.71 -0.93
CA LYS A 65 -2.60 -14.16 -0.72
C LYS A 65 -1.84 -13.87 -2.02
N ARG A 66 -2.56 -13.76 -3.12
CA ARG A 66 -1.97 -13.37 -4.41
C ARG A 66 -1.66 -11.88 -4.44
N TYR A 67 -2.56 -11.06 -3.90
CA TYR A 67 -2.40 -9.60 -3.90
C TYR A 67 -2.12 -9.07 -2.51
N THR A 68 -1.09 -8.25 -2.41
CA THR A 68 -0.72 -7.54 -1.18
C THR A 68 -0.78 -6.04 -1.44
N ILE A 69 -1.48 -5.29 -0.59
CA ILE A 69 -1.61 -3.84 -0.71
C ILE A 69 -1.02 -3.12 0.49
N VAL A 70 -0.35 -1.98 0.21
CA VAL A 70 -0.09 -0.90 1.17
C VAL A 70 -0.74 0.38 0.65
N PHE A 71 -1.47 1.07 1.52
CA PHE A 71 -2.34 2.19 1.18
C PHE A 71 -2.26 3.30 2.22
N ASN A 72 -2.09 4.52 1.75
CA ASN A 72 -2.20 5.75 2.53
C ASN A 72 -3.23 6.64 1.87
N GLY A 73 -4.42 6.75 2.46
CA GLY A 73 -5.48 7.53 1.85
C GLY A 73 -6.83 7.33 2.50
N GLU A 74 -7.84 7.73 1.76
CA GLU A 74 -9.25 7.52 2.06
C GLU A 74 -10.04 7.47 0.75
N ILE A 75 -10.79 6.41 0.53
CA ILE A 75 -11.67 6.24 -0.63
C ILE A 75 -13.09 6.65 -0.20
N TYR A 76 -13.49 7.87 -0.52
CA TYR A 76 -14.75 8.46 -0.04
C TYR A 76 -15.99 7.67 -0.43
N ASN A 77 -15.98 7.07 -1.63
CA ASN A 77 -17.09 6.28 -2.15
C ASN A 77 -16.92 4.77 -1.93
N TYR A 78 -16.20 4.36 -0.86
CA TYR A 78 -15.94 2.94 -0.58
C TYR A 78 -17.21 2.14 -0.27
N ILE A 79 -18.23 2.78 0.32
CA ILE A 79 -19.51 2.13 0.63
C ILE A 79 -20.23 1.72 -0.66
N GLU A 80 -20.32 2.63 -1.63
CA GLU A 80 -20.96 2.40 -2.94
C GLU A 80 -20.19 1.36 -3.76
N LEU A 81 -18.85 1.39 -3.69
CA LEU A 81 -18.01 0.40 -4.35
C LEU A 81 -18.15 -0.98 -3.71
N ARG A 82 -18.23 -1.04 -2.38
CA ARG A 82 -18.50 -2.28 -1.63
C ARG A 82 -19.83 -2.91 -2.09
N GLU A 83 -20.89 -2.12 -2.18
CA GLU A 83 -22.20 -2.59 -2.65
C GLU A 83 -22.15 -3.16 -4.07
N LYS A 84 -21.40 -2.52 -4.97
CA LYS A 84 -21.20 -3.02 -6.35
C LYS A 84 -20.41 -4.32 -6.41
N LEU A 85 -19.49 -4.54 -5.46
CA LEU A 85 -18.56 -5.67 -5.49
C LEU A 85 -18.99 -6.85 -4.60
N LYS A 86 -19.98 -6.70 -3.71
CA LYS A 86 -20.36 -7.71 -2.72
C LYS A 86 -20.83 -9.06 -3.30
N SER A 87 -21.32 -9.06 -4.54
CA SER A 87 -21.69 -10.32 -5.24
C SER A 87 -20.46 -11.09 -5.78
N SER A 88 -19.32 -10.41 -5.97
CA SER A 88 -18.10 -10.97 -6.56
C SER A 88 -16.93 -11.06 -5.58
N TYR A 89 -17.01 -10.37 -4.43
CA TYR A 89 -15.97 -10.34 -3.42
C TYR A 89 -16.57 -10.48 -2.01
N ASN A 90 -16.02 -11.39 -1.23
CA ASN A 90 -16.45 -11.62 0.16
C ASN A 90 -15.55 -10.81 1.11
N PHE A 91 -16.04 -9.66 1.55
CA PHE A 91 -15.35 -8.76 2.45
C PHE A 91 -15.20 -9.33 3.87
N ARG A 92 -14.06 -9.06 4.51
CA ARG A 92 -13.71 -9.50 5.87
C ARG A 92 -13.62 -8.34 6.87
N THR A 93 -13.44 -7.12 6.35
CA THR A 93 -13.26 -5.89 7.14
C THR A 93 -14.26 -4.84 6.70
N THR A 94 -14.36 -3.75 7.43
CA THR A 94 -15.14 -2.57 7.03
C THR A 94 -14.27 -1.49 6.38
N SER A 95 -12.97 -1.78 6.16
CA SER A 95 -12.02 -0.80 5.67
C SER A 95 -12.19 -0.49 4.18
N ASP A 96 -11.87 0.73 3.81
CA ASP A 96 -11.75 1.17 2.42
C ASP A 96 -10.54 0.54 1.71
N THR A 97 -9.50 0.14 2.45
CA THR A 97 -8.34 -0.60 1.94
C THR A 97 -8.77 -1.91 1.27
N GLU A 98 -9.63 -2.70 1.92
CA GLU A 98 -10.12 -3.95 1.34
C GLU A 98 -11.00 -3.69 0.13
N VAL A 99 -11.81 -2.63 0.14
CA VAL A 99 -12.63 -2.23 -1.00
C VAL A 99 -11.77 -1.82 -2.20
N LEU A 100 -10.70 -1.06 -1.96
CA LEU A 100 -9.74 -0.70 -3.00
C LEU A 100 -9.07 -1.95 -3.61
N LEU A 101 -8.65 -2.90 -2.76
CA LEU A 101 -8.05 -4.15 -3.24
C LEU A 101 -9.06 -4.98 -4.05
N ALA A 102 -10.30 -5.10 -3.59
CA ALA A 102 -11.38 -5.77 -4.32
C ALA A 102 -11.66 -5.11 -5.67
N ALA A 103 -11.68 -3.78 -5.72
CA ALA A 103 -11.83 -3.01 -6.95
C ALA A 103 -10.70 -3.29 -7.95
N PHE A 104 -9.46 -3.36 -7.47
CA PHE A 104 -8.31 -3.73 -8.32
C PHE A 104 -8.40 -5.18 -8.82
N ILE A 105 -8.79 -6.13 -7.97
CA ILE A 105 -8.96 -7.54 -8.37
C ILE A 105 -10.01 -7.66 -9.49
N PHE A 106 -11.09 -6.89 -9.40
CA PHE A 106 -12.20 -6.98 -10.36
C PHE A 106 -11.96 -6.19 -11.66
N TRP A 107 -11.43 -4.96 -11.58
CA TRP A 107 -11.26 -4.05 -12.73
C TRP A 107 -9.80 -3.85 -13.16
N GLY A 108 -8.83 -4.46 -12.47
CA GLY A 108 -7.41 -4.20 -12.70
C GLY A 108 -7.08 -2.71 -12.54
N LYS A 109 -6.20 -2.19 -13.39
CA LYS A 109 -5.82 -0.77 -13.39
C LYS A 109 -6.99 0.20 -13.65
N ASP A 110 -8.07 -0.28 -14.27
CA ASP A 110 -9.24 0.53 -14.53
C ASP A 110 -10.05 0.85 -13.26
N CYS A 111 -9.74 0.23 -12.12
CA CYS A 111 -10.30 0.59 -10.83
C CYS A 111 -10.16 2.09 -10.55
N LEU A 112 -9.07 2.73 -11.02
CA LEU A 112 -8.84 4.17 -10.87
C LEU A 112 -9.96 5.05 -11.42
N LYS A 113 -10.73 4.57 -12.40
CA LYS A 113 -11.86 5.29 -12.99
C LYS A 113 -13.05 5.41 -12.04
N TYR A 114 -13.13 4.49 -11.07
CA TYR A 114 -14.24 4.38 -10.13
C TYR A 114 -13.91 4.96 -8.75
N LEU A 115 -12.63 5.22 -8.46
CA LEU A 115 -12.21 5.75 -7.16
C LEU A 115 -12.48 7.25 -7.07
N ASN A 116 -13.17 7.64 -5.98
CA ASN A 116 -13.27 9.02 -5.52
C ASN A 116 -12.62 9.11 -4.14
N GLY A 117 -11.55 9.89 -4.01
CA GLY A 117 -10.80 9.96 -2.76
C GLY A 117 -9.42 10.59 -2.92
N MET A 118 -8.70 10.62 -1.82
CA MET A 118 -7.31 11.03 -1.74
C MET A 118 -6.45 9.80 -1.40
N PHE A 119 -5.50 9.43 -2.25
CA PHE A 119 -4.79 8.18 -2.08
C PHE A 119 -3.39 8.13 -2.66
N SER A 120 -2.57 7.31 -2.03
CA SER A 120 -1.39 6.70 -2.62
C SER A 120 -1.35 5.23 -2.19
N PHE A 121 -1.14 4.32 -3.13
CA PHE A 121 -1.11 2.90 -2.83
C PHE A 121 -0.16 2.14 -3.76
N ALA A 122 0.22 0.96 -3.31
CA ALA A 122 0.93 -0.01 -4.12
C ALA A 122 0.34 -1.40 -3.89
N ILE A 123 0.07 -2.13 -4.96
CA ILE A 123 -0.45 -3.50 -4.96
C ILE A 123 0.56 -4.39 -5.66
N TYR A 124 1.04 -5.42 -4.97
CA TYR A 124 1.92 -6.43 -5.54
C TYR A 124 1.13 -7.69 -5.88
N ASP A 125 1.33 -8.23 -7.09
CA ASP A 125 0.79 -9.50 -7.54
C ASP A 125 1.91 -10.55 -7.50
N THR A 126 1.82 -11.50 -6.57
CA THR A 126 2.83 -12.57 -6.39
C THR A 126 2.90 -13.50 -7.60
N LYS A 127 1.81 -13.68 -8.35
CA LYS A 127 1.77 -14.55 -9.53
C LYS A 127 2.50 -13.94 -10.73
N SER A 128 2.28 -12.66 -11.02
CA SER A 128 2.93 -11.96 -12.13
C SER A 128 4.25 -11.29 -11.73
N LYS A 129 4.60 -11.29 -10.42
CA LYS A 129 5.75 -10.61 -9.83
C LYS A 129 5.81 -9.14 -10.23
N SER A 130 4.66 -8.47 -10.22
CA SER A 130 4.52 -7.08 -10.66
C SER A 130 3.90 -6.18 -9.60
N LEU A 131 4.35 -4.94 -9.56
CA LEU A 131 3.81 -3.88 -8.72
C LEU A 131 2.96 -2.93 -9.55
N PHE A 132 1.73 -2.69 -9.12
CA PHE A 132 0.90 -1.59 -9.57
C PHE A 132 0.84 -0.53 -8.48
N ALA A 133 1.24 0.70 -8.79
CA ALA A 133 1.18 1.82 -7.87
C ALA A 133 0.43 2.99 -8.50
N ALA A 134 -0.33 3.70 -7.67
CA ALA A 134 -1.07 4.88 -8.11
C ALA A 134 -1.15 5.94 -7.01
N ARG A 135 -1.32 7.18 -7.45
CA ARG A 135 -1.54 8.36 -6.65
C ARG A 135 -2.78 9.10 -7.13
N ASP A 136 -3.52 9.74 -6.24
CA ASP A 136 -4.69 10.52 -6.61
C ASP A 136 -4.35 11.66 -7.60
N ARG A 137 -5.37 12.11 -8.33
CA ARG A 137 -5.22 13.06 -9.46
C ARG A 137 -4.62 14.41 -9.06
N PHE A 138 -4.86 14.84 -7.83
CA PHE A 138 -4.37 16.12 -7.31
C PHE A 138 -3.08 15.98 -6.49
N GLY A 139 -2.61 14.74 -6.30
CA GLY A 139 -1.41 14.47 -5.51
C GLY A 139 -1.56 14.84 -4.04
N VAL A 140 -2.78 14.71 -3.47
CA VAL A 140 -3.04 15.03 -2.06
C VAL A 140 -2.24 14.12 -1.14
N LYS A 141 -2.19 12.81 -1.45
CA LYS A 141 -1.34 11.88 -0.71
C LYS A 141 0.04 11.78 -1.35
N PRO A 142 1.12 11.90 -0.56
CA PRO A 142 2.47 11.82 -1.11
C PRO A 142 2.81 10.41 -1.58
N PHE A 143 3.51 10.32 -2.70
CA PHE A 143 4.14 9.11 -3.23
C PHE A 143 5.45 9.51 -3.91
N PHE A 144 6.56 9.14 -3.30
CA PHE A 144 7.90 9.37 -3.83
C PHE A 144 8.49 8.04 -4.25
N TYR A 145 9.31 8.05 -5.28
CA TYR A 145 9.98 6.83 -5.73
C TYR A 145 11.40 7.13 -6.23
N HIS A 146 12.22 6.11 -6.18
CA HIS A 146 13.56 6.09 -6.77
C HIS A 146 13.74 4.76 -7.50
N LYS A 147 14.34 4.83 -8.70
CA LYS A 147 14.69 3.65 -9.49
C LYS A 147 16.20 3.61 -9.69
N SER A 148 16.83 2.56 -9.21
CA SER A 148 18.20 2.20 -9.51
C SER A 148 18.26 1.10 -10.58
N ASN A 149 19.47 0.68 -10.97
CA ASN A 149 19.62 -0.44 -11.91
C ASN A 149 19.08 -1.78 -11.37
N ASN A 150 19.10 -1.97 -10.06
CA ASN A 150 18.81 -3.26 -9.41
C ASN A 150 17.59 -3.25 -8.51
N SER A 151 17.04 -2.08 -8.18
CA SER A 151 15.94 -1.95 -7.23
C SER A 151 15.07 -0.74 -7.51
N PHE A 152 13.79 -0.87 -7.17
CA PHE A 152 12.81 0.20 -7.17
C PHE A 152 12.34 0.44 -5.73
N TYR A 153 12.36 1.69 -5.28
CA TYR A 153 11.95 2.11 -3.95
C TYR A 153 10.77 3.06 -4.05
N PHE A 154 9.84 2.97 -3.12
CA PHE A 154 8.80 4.00 -2.96
C PHE A 154 8.49 4.24 -1.49
N SER A 155 8.01 5.43 -1.19
CA SER A 155 7.52 5.75 0.15
C SER A 155 6.67 7.02 0.19
N SER A 156 6.00 7.23 1.34
CA SER A 156 5.26 8.46 1.63
C SER A 156 6.18 9.65 1.89
N GLU A 157 7.45 9.46 2.21
CA GLU A 157 8.41 10.52 2.51
C GLU A 157 9.79 10.26 1.91
N ILE A 158 10.40 11.30 1.33
CA ILE A 158 11.72 11.19 0.69
C ILE A 158 12.79 10.67 1.66
N LYS A 159 12.75 11.09 2.94
CA LYS A 159 13.72 10.63 3.95
C LYS A 159 13.70 9.12 4.16
N ALA A 160 12.56 8.45 3.93
CA ALA A 160 12.50 7.00 4.01
C ALA A 160 13.26 6.33 2.86
N ILE A 161 13.25 6.91 1.66
CA ILE A 161 14.09 6.44 0.54
C ILE A 161 15.57 6.63 0.87
N HIS A 162 15.95 7.75 1.51
CA HIS A 162 17.32 7.95 1.96
C HIS A 162 17.74 6.98 3.07
N ALA A 163 16.85 6.63 3.99
CA ALA A 163 17.11 5.64 5.03
C ALA A 163 17.38 4.24 4.44
N ALA A 164 16.83 3.93 3.25
CA ALA A 164 17.17 2.72 2.51
C ALA A 164 18.59 2.73 1.86
N GLY A 165 19.41 3.75 2.14
CA GLY A 165 20.76 3.87 1.59
C GLY A 165 20.85 4.55 0.22
N VAL A 166 19.76 5.04 -0.32
CA VAL A 166 19.75 5.80 -1.58
C VAL A 166 20.40 7.18 -1.32
N LYS A 167 21.50 7.45 -1.99
CA LYS A 167 22.21 8.75 -1.90
C LYS A 167 21.42 9.83 -2.64
N LYS A 168 21.60 11.07 -2.17
CA LYS A 168 21.10 12.29 -2.84
C LYS A 168 21.80 12.50 -4.18
#